data_39f6c844ed626408506288c357cd8f22
#
_entry.id   39f6c844ed626408506288c357cd8f22
#
_cell.length_a   1.000
_cell.length_b   1.000
_cell.length_c   1.000
_cell.angle_alpha   90.00
_cell.angle_beta   90.00
_cell.angle_gamma   90.00
#
_symmetry.space_group_name_H-M   'P 1'
#
loop_
_entity.id
_entity.type
_entity.pdbx_description
1 polymer ?
#
loop_
_entity_poly.entity_id
_entity_poly.type
_entity_poly.pdbx_seq_one_letter_code
_entity_poly.pdbx_strand_id
1 'polypeptide(L)'
;IDKLQKEHKKITKSEVDLKIREVRKADISAAIIARGIADGIERRQPSKLLVLSAKEKAMMAGAKGLRIWVSGRINNASQARTVKVQAGSVPAQTLKADVDYASETAKTMDAGLMGIKVWIYKGTKTNVEDEE
;
A
#
# COMPACT_ATOMS: atom_id res chain seq x y z
N ILE A 1 -11.49 21.57 -0.02
CA ILE A 1 -11.72 21.18 1.37
C ILE A 1 -13.19 21.41 1.73
N ASP A 2 -13.73 22.61 1.55
CA ASP A 2 -15.11 22.98 1.91
C ASP A 2 -16.20 22.10 1.26
N LYS A 3 -15.99 21.68 0.02
CA LYS A 3 -16.92 20.77 -0.67
C LYS A 3 -16.95 19.38 0.00
N LEU A 4 -15.79 18.83 0.31
CA LEU A 4 -15.68 17.55 0.98
C LEU A 4 -16.24 17.57 2.40
N GLN A 5 -15.97 18.66 3.15
CA GLN A 5 -16.55 18.84 4.48
C GLN A 5 -18.09 18.89 4.45
N LYS A 6 -18.66 19.62 3.48
CA LYS A 6 -20.11 19.67 3.31
C LYS A 6 -20.75 18.34 2.95
N GLU A 7 -20.10 17.54 2.11
CA GLU A 7 -20.57 16.20 1.75
C GLU A 7 -20.49 15.25 2.95
N HIS A 8 -19.37 15.23 3.68
CA HIS A 8 -19.23 14.43 4.89
C HIS A 8 -20.20 14.85 6.00
N LYS A 9 -20.43 16.15 6.19
CA LYS A 9 -21.42 16.67 7.13
C LYS A 9 -22.84 16.22 6.80
N LYS A 10 -23.20 16.12 5.51
CA LYS A 10 -24.50 15.59 5.07
C LYS A 10 -24.66 14.10 5.37
N ILE A 11 -23.60 13.32 5.26
CA ILE A 11 -23.64 11.87 5.49
C ILE A 11 -23.65 11.55 6.98
N THR A 12 -22.78 12.18 7.76
CA THR A 12 -22.58 11.87 9.17
C THR A 12 -23.53 12.61 10.11
N LYS A 13 -24.19 13.69 9.64
CA LYS A 13 -25.04 14.60 10.43
C LYS A 13 -24.35 15.20 11.67
N SER A 14 -23.01 15.21 11.68
CA SER A 14 -22.16 15.76 12.74
C SER A 14 -21.16 16.73 12.14
N GLU A 15 -20.56 17.58 12.98
CA GLU A 15 -19.46 18.43 12.55
C GLU A 15 -18.22 17.57 12.30
N VAL A 16 -17.59 17.78 11.13
CA VAL A 16 -16.40 17.04 10.68
C VAL A 16 -15.29 18.04 10.41
N ASP A 17 -14.16 17.86 11.08
CA ASP A 17 -12.93 18.59 10.80
C ASP A 17 -12.01 17.73 9.93
N LEU A 18 -11.71 18.23 8.73
CA LEU A 18 -10.86 17.53 7.76
C LEU A 18 -9.47 18.18 7.71
N LYS A 19 -8.46 17.44 8.11
CA LYS A 19 -7.06 17.80 7.93
C LYS A 19 -6.46 17.04 6.77
N ILE A 20 -6.04 17.75 5.74
CA ILE A 20 -5.41 17.15 4.56
C ILE A 20 -3.90 17.39 4.65
N ARG A 21 -3.12 16.32 4.58
CA ARG A 21 -1.65 16.37 4.51
C ARG A 21 -1.19 15.89 3.14
N GLU A 22 -0.30 16.65 2.52
CA GLU A 22 0.34 16.24 1.27
C GLU A 22 1.42 15.18 1.54
N VAL A 23 1.40 14.10 0.76
CA VAL A 23 2.43 13.06 0.80
C VAL A 23 3.52 13.40 -0.20
N ARG A 24 4.68 13.86 0.28
CA ARG A 24 5.80 14.31 -0.58
C ARG A 24 6.47 13.16 -1.35
N LYS A 25 6.57 11.98 -0.73
CA LYS A 25 7.20 10.78 -1.32
C LYS A 25 6.16 9.67 -1.46
N ALA A 26 5.35 9.73 -2.50
CA ALA A 26 4.30 8.76 -2.77
C ALA A 26 4.85 7.32 -2.97
N ASP A 27 6.00 7.19 -3.59
CA ASP A 27 6.63 5.90 -3.88
C ASP A 27 7.16 5.15 -2.63
N ILE A 28 7.16 5.79 -1.47
CA ILE A 28 7.52 5.19 -0.18
C ILE A 28 6.29 4.96 0.70
N SER A 29 5.11 5.37 0.27
CA SER A 29 3.86 5.13 1.01
C SER A 29 3.30 3.76 0.67
N ALA A 30 3.17 2.89 1.68
CA ALA A 30 2.62 1.53 1.51
C ALA A 30 1.18 1.56 0.99
N ALA A 31 0.36 2.49 1.47
CA ALA A 31 -1.03 2.62 1.04
C ALA A 31 -1.15 2.97 -0.45
N ILE A 32 -0.33 3.91 -0.93
CA ILE A 32 -0.33 4.33 -2.34
C ILE A 32 0.14 3.19 -3.24
N ILE A 33 1.19 2.46 -2.86
CA ILE A 33 1.69 1.31 -3.61
C ILE A 33 0.65 0.18 -3.63
N ALA A 34 0.05 -0.15 -2.50
CA ALA A 34 -0.96 -1.19 -2.42
C ALA A 34 -2.18 -0.85 -3.30
N ARG A 35 -2.65 0.38 -3.27
CA ARG A 35 -3.74 0.85 -4.13
C ARG A 35 -3.37 0.84 -5.61
N GLY A 36 -2.18 1.27 -5.96
CA GLY A 36 -1.68 1.23 -7.34
C GLY A 36 -1.60 -0.19 -7.91
N ILE A 37 -1.17 -1.15 -7.11
CA ILE A 37 -1.17 -2.57 -7.49
C ILE A 37 -2.60 -3.09 -7.63
N ALA A 38 -3.51 -2.75 -6.71
CA ALA A 38 -4.91 -3.15 -6.79
C ALA A 38 -5.58 -2.63 -8.06
N ASP A 39 -5.43 -1.35 -8.37
CA ASP A 39 -5.97 -0.74 -9.58
C ASP A 39 -5.39 -1.37 -10.86
N GLY A 40 -4.10 -1.71 -10.85
CA GLY A 40 -3.47 -2.41 -11.97
C GLY A 40 -4.04 -3.81 -12.20
N ILE A 41 -4.28 -4.57 -11.13
CA ILE A 41 -4.91 -5.89 -11.19
C ILE A 41 -6.36 -5.80 -11.69
N GLU A 42 -7.12 -4.82 -11.22
CA GLU A 42 -8.49 -4.57 -11.69
C GLU A 42 -8.54 -4.22 -13.18
N ARG A 43 -7.49 -3.59 -13.71
CA ARG A 43 -7.29 -3.32 -15.14
C ARG A 43 -6.74 -4.51 -15.93
N ARG A 44 -6.70 -5.69 -15.35
CA ARG A 44 -6.20 -6.95 -15.95
C ARG A 44 -4.72 -6.93 -16.33
N GLN A 45 -3.91 -6.12 -15.67
CA GLN A 45 -2.47 -6.14 -15.86
C GLN A 45 -1.83 -7.32 -15.12
N PRO A 46 -0.72 -7.89 -15.64
CA PRO A 46 -0.03 -8.99 -14.98
C PRO A 46 0.47 -8.60 -13.58
N SER A 47 0.00 -9.29 -12.56
CA SER A 47 0.34 -8.99 -11.16
C SER A 47 1.85 -9.03 -10.88
N LYS A 48 2.57 -9.96 -11.52
CA LYS A 48 4.03 -10.09 -11.37
C LYS A 48 4.77 -8.84 -11.85
N LEU A 49 4.39 -8.28 -13.00
CA LEU A 49 5.01 -7.06 -13.53
C LEU A 49 4.70 -5.84 -12.67
N LEU A 50 3.46 -5.72 -12.19
CA LEU A 50 3.06 -4.64 -11.28
C LEU A 50 3.88 -4.65 -9.99
N VAL A 51 4.03 -5.81 -9.38
CA VAL A 51 4.80 -5.96 -8.14
C VAL A 51 6.28 -5.66 -8.34
N LEU A 52 6.88 -6.12 -9.45
CA LEU A 52 8.27 -5.82 -9.78
C LEU A 52 8.50 -4.32 -10.04
N SER A 53 7.63 -3.69 -10.81
CA SER A 53 7.69 -2.24 -11.07
C SER A 53 7.53 -1.42 -9.78
N ALA A 54 6.59 -1.80 -8.93
CA ALA A 54 6.40 -1.15 -7.62
C ALA A 54 7.63 -1.32 -6.72
N LYS A 55 8.25 -2.51 -6.72
CA LYS A 55 9.50 -2.77 -6.00
C LYS A 55 10.62 -1.84 -6.47
N GLU A 56 10.85 -1.74 -7.77
CA GLU A 56 11.91 -0.90 -8.34
C GLU A 56 11.69 0.58 -8.00
N LYS A 57 10.48 1.09 -8.18
CA LYS A 57 10.13 2.48 -7.85
C LYS A 57 10.38 2.80 -6.37
N ALA A 58 9.93 1.94 -5.47
CA ALA A 58 10.12 2.14 -4.03
C ALA A 58 11.60 2.12 -3.63
N MET A 59 12.39 1.21 -4.20
CA MET A 59 13.83 1.14 -3.93
C MET A 59 14.59 2.35 -4.49
N MET A 60 14.21 2.84 -5.67
CA MET A 60 14.77 4.07 -6.27
C MET A 60 14.40 5.31 -5.45
N ALA A 61 13.22 5.34 -4.85
CA ALA A 61 12.76 6.44 -4.00
C ALA A 61 13.45 6.51 -2.62
N GLY A 62 14.26 5.51 -2.29
CA GLY A 62 15.07 5.48 -1.07
C GLY A 62 14.52 4.60 0.05
N ALA A 63 13.60 3.68 -0.23
CA ALA A 63 13.18 2.68 0.74
C ALA A 63 14.35 1.75 1.09
N LYS A 64 14.56 1.47 2.37
CA LYS A 64 15.61 0.54 2.83
C LYS A 64 15.24 -0.92 2.66
N GLY A 65 13.95 -1.21 2.59
CA GLY A 65 13.44 -2.54 2.34
C GLY A 65 11.96 -2.50 1.99
N LEU A 66 11.54 -3.52 1.27
CA LEU A 66 10.17 -3.66 0.81
C LEU A 66 9.78 -5.13 0.79
N ARG A 67 8.55 -5.40 1.20
CA ARG A 67 7.91 -6.71 1.06
C ARG A 67 6.52 -6.53 0.51
N ILE A 68 6.19 -7.26 -0.53
CA ILE A 68 4.86 -7.25 -1.15
C ILE A 68 4.36 -8.69 -1.24
N TRP A 69 3.13 -8.92 -0.76
CA TRP A 69 2.43 -10.19 -0.91
C TRP A 69 1.14 -9.94 -1.69
N VAL A 70 0.94 -10.72 -2.74
CA VAL A 70 -0.30 -10.75 -3.51
C VAL A 70 -0.87 -12.15 -3.42
N SER A 71 -2.07 -12.27 -2.86
CA SER A 71 -2.73 -13.55 -2.60
C SER A 71 -4.06 -13.62 -3.32
N GLY A 72 -4.33 -14.74 -3.95
CA GLY A 72 -5.58 -14.98 -4.65
C GLY A 72 -5.39 -15.90 -5.86
N ARG A 73 -6.38 -15.90 -6.73
CA ARG A 73 -6.37 -16.67 -7.98
C ARG A 73 -5.60 -15.91 -9.06
N ILE A 74 -4.28 -16.00 -9.00
CA ILE A 74 -3.40 -15.29 -9.94
C ILE A 74 -3.53 -15.88 -11.33
N ASN A 75 -3.68 -15.01 -12.34
CA ASN A 75 -3.90 -15.40 -13.76
C ASN A 75 -5.11 -16.31 -13.96
N ASN A 76 -6.19 -16.11 -13.21
CA ASN A 76 -7.41 -16.93 -13.27
C ASN A 76 -7.19 -18.43 -13.01
N ALA A 77 -6.15 -18.78 -12.26
CA ALA A 77 -5.92 -20.16 -11.87
C ALA A 77 -7.08 -20.70 -11.02
N SER A 78 -7.33 -22.00 -11.11
CA SER A 78 -8.39 -22.67 -10.33
C SER A 78 -8.11 -22.65 -8.82
N GLN A 79 -6.83 -22.66 -8.44
CA GLN A 79 -6.38 -22.67 -7.05
C GLN A 79 -5.70 -21.36 -6.69
N ALA A 80 -6.04 -20.81 -5.53
CA ALA A 80 -5.39 -19.61 -4.99
C ALA A 80 -3.95 -19.89 -4.55
N ARG A 81 -3.08 -18.92 -4.76
CA ARG A 81 -1.69 -18.94 -4.29
C ARG A 81 -1.22 -17.55 -3.89
N THR A 82 -0.10 -17.48 -3.21
CA THR A 82 0.50 -16.22 -2.78
C THR A 82 1.82 -15.99 -3.50
N VAL A 83 1.93 -14.86 -4.19
CA VAL A 83 3.21 -14.36 -4.72
C VAL A 83 3.84 -13.44 -3.71
N LYS A 84 5.06 -13.73 -3.31
CA LYS A 84 5.84 -12.96 -2.34
C LYS A 84 7.06 -12.36 -3.05
N VAL A 85 7.22 -11.06 -2.94
CA VAL A 85 8.41 -10.36 -3.43
C VAL A 85 9.00 -9.54 -2.29
N GLN A 86 10.31 -9.64 -2.12
CA GLN A 86 11.04 -8.90 -1.10
C GLN A 86 12.29 -8.28 -1.72
N ALA A 87 12.62 -7.08 -1.29
CA ALA A 87 13.87 -6.39 -1.58
C ALA A 87 14.40 -5.73 -0.32
N GLY A 88 15.72 -5.79 -0.10
CA GLY A 88 16.33 -5.27 1.09
C GLY A 88 15.91 -6.02 2.37
N SER A 89 15.96 -5.33 3.49
CA SER A 89 15.61 -5.86 4.81
C SER A 89 14.36 -5.21 5.36
N VAL A 90 13.41 -6.01 5.87
CA VAL A 90 12.22 -5.53 6.57
C VAL A 90 12.22 -6.14 7.97
N PRO A 91 12.80 -5.44 8.99
CA PRO A 91 12.87 -5.95 10.35
C PRO A 91 11.49 -5.90 11.02
N ALA A 92 10.94 -7.07 11.34
CA ALA A 92 9.63 -7.17 11.99
C ALA A 92 9.71 -7.18 13.53
N GLN A 93 10.89 -7.48 14.09
CA GLN A 93 11.07 -7.62 15.55
C GLN A 93 11.59 -6.34 16.22
N THR A 94 12.13 -5.41 15.46
CA THR A 94 12.73 -4.18 15.98
C THR A 94 11.66 -3.12 16.22
N LEU A 95 11.43 -2.73 17.46
CA LEU A 95 10.43 -1.71 17.83
C LEU A 95 10.76 -0.31 17.29
N LYS A 96 12.02 0.02 17.14
CA LYS A 96 12.48 1.31 16.60
C LYS A 96 12.42 1.40 15.07
N ALA A 97 12.16 0.30 14.38
CA ALA A 97 12.07 0.30 12.94
C ALA A 97 10.77 0.98 12.46
N ASP A 98 10.90 1.92 11.55
CA ASP A 98 9.77 2.56 10.89
C ASP A 98 9.35 1.71 9.69
N VAL A 99 8.38 0.85 9.91
CA VAL A 99 7.79 -0.01 8.87
C VAL A 99 6.37 0.47 8.59
N ASP A 100 6.16 1.01 7.39
CA ASP A 100 4.84 1.36 6.90
C ASP A 100 4.15 0.10 6.35
N TYR A 101 2.90 -0.10 6.73
CA TYR A 101 2.10 -1.25 6.32
C TYR A 101 0.77 -0.81 5.73
N ALA A 102 0.39 -1.44 4.63
CA ALA A 102 -0.93 -1.28 4.07
C ALA A 102 -1.46 -2.61 3.51
N SER A 103 -2.76 -2.79 3.59
CA SER A 103 -3.48 -3.90 3.01
C SER A 103 -4.62 -3.39 2.15
N GLU A 104 -4.69 -3.87 0.92
CA GLU A 104 -5.73 -3.53 -0.05
C GLU A 104 -6.30 -4.79 -0.70
N THR A 105 -7.50 -4.65 -1.24
CA THR A 105 -8.18 -5.73 -1.94
C THR A 105 -8.52 -5.28 -3.36
N ALA A 106 -8.05 -6.05 -4.34
CA ALA A 106 -8.43 -5.88 -5.74
C ALA A 106 -9.64 -6.74 -6.06
N LYS A 107 -10.61 -6.16 -6.76
CA LYS A 107 -11.81 -6.86 -7.22
C LYS A 107 -11.68 -7.17 -8.69
N THR A 108 -11.57 -8.44 -9.03
CA THR A 108 -11.55 -8.90 -10.40
C THR A 108 -12.85 -9.63 -10.73
N MET A 109 -13.38 -9.44 -11.93
CA MET A 109 -14.63 -10.10 -12.34
C MET A 109 -14.45 -11.61 -12.48
N ASP A 110 -13.29 -12.04 -12.98
CA ASP A 110 -13.03 -13.44 -13.31
C ASP A 110 -12.46 -14.25 -12.13
N ALA A 111 -11.52 -13.65 -11.38
CA ALA A 111 -10.79 -14.34 -10.32
C ALA A 111 -11.32 -14.02 -8.89
N GLY A 112 -12.31 -13.15 -8.79
CA GLY A 112 -12.87 -12.72 -7.51
C GLY A 112 -11.99 -11.70 -6.78
N LEU A 113 -11.81 -11.87 -5.49
CA LEU A 113 -11.02 -10.95 -4.67
C LEU A 113 -9.56 -11.40 -4.56
N MET A 114 -8.65 -10.45 -4.70
CA MET A 114 -7.22 -10.64 -4.48
C MET A 114 -6.74 -9.71 -3.38
N GLY A 115 -6.08 -10.28 -2.36
CA GLY A 115 -5.50 -9.53 -1.25
C GLY A 115 -4.07 -9.07 -1.56
N ILE A 116 -3.76 -7.82 -1.23
CA ILE A 116 -2.45 -7.22 -1.42
C ILE A 116 -1.99 -6.70 -0.07
N LYS A 117 -0.78 -7.07 0.34
CA LYS A 117 -0.14 -6.59 1.57
C LYS A 117 1.22 -6.01 1.22
N VAL A 118 1.50 -4.82 1.72
CA VAL A 118 2.75 -4.10 1.46
C VAL A 118 3.38 -3.67 2.78
N TRP A 119 4.66 -3.96 2.96
CA TRP A 119 5.50 -3.48 4.06
C TRP A 119 6.67 -2.70 3.49
N ILE A 120 6.91 -1.51 3.97
CA ILE A 120 8.03 -0.66 3.54
C ILE A 120 8.84 -0.26 4.76
N TYR A 121 10.11 -0.62 4.77
CA TYR A 121 11.05 -0.18 5.78
C TYR A 121 11.69 1.14 5.37
N LYS A 122 11.39 2.20 6.12
CA LYS A 122 11.91 3.56 5.86
C LYS A 122 13.20 3.88 6.62
N GLY A 123 13.53 3.11 7.62
CA GLY A 123 14.69 3.32 8.48
C GLY A 123 14.34 3.20 9.96
N THR A 124 15.27 3.57 10.81
CA THR A 124 15.07 3.53 12.26
C THR A 124 14.67 4.92 12.76
N LYS A 125 13.56 5.01 13.51
CA LYS A 125 13.18 6.25 14.20
C LYS A 125 14.03 6.40 15.45
N THR A 126 14.77 7.48 15.55
CA THR A 126 15.62 7.80 16.72
C THR A 126 14.90 8.65 17.76
N ASN A 127 13.85 9.41 17.39
CA ASN A 127 13.06 10.24 18.31
C ASN A 127 11.57 10.21 17.95
N VAL A 128 10.72 10.19 18.97
CA VAL A 128 9.24 10.20 18.88
C VAL A 128 8.70 11.63 18.62
N GLU A 129 9.55 12.63 18.49
CA GLU A 129 9.16 14.06 18.53
C GLU A 129 8.83 14.69 17.16
N ASP A 130 8.91 13.96 16.05
CA ASP A 130 8.68 14.51 14.71
C ASP A 130 7.27 14.20 14.13
N GLU A 131 6.28 13.97 14.96
CA GLU A 131 4.88 13.79 14.56
C GLU A 131 3.99 15.02 14.90
N GLU A 132 4.45 16.21 14.59
CA GLU A 132 3.58 17.39 14.53
C GLU A 132 3.37 17.88 13.10
#